data_5179bcf2b71dcda6bfc1baec34b1cf8d
#
_entry.id   5179bcf2b71dcda6bfc1baec34b1cf8d
#
_cell.length_a   1.000
_cell.length_b   1.000
_cell.length_c   1.000
_cell.angle_alpha   90.00
_cell.angle_beta   90.00
_cell.angle_gamma   90.00
#
_symmetry.space_group_name_H-M   'P 1'
#
loop_
_entity.id
_entity.type
_entity.pdbx_description
1 polymer ?
#
loop_
_entity_poly.entity_id
_entity_poly.type
_entity_poly.pdbx_seq_one_letter_code
_entity_poly.pdbx_strand_id
1 'polypeptide(L)'
;MCIRDRQGPFPGDPVAALPPVHGTFLDAARRDPGRCRVGYFTRPPLAHVEIHPDVALAMTATLAAIEDLGHEVVEVSPPFNDSLLPMFTALWSSLALLTPIDEEDEGRLQPLTQYLREQGRAISGNELATAVSMLRINSRAAMTATAHLDAVLVPTLAQLPALVGQLRDDDDPAADFAAQVAYSPYCAGYNISGQPAINVPMNWNSDGLPVGVQLVGRMHDEETIISLAAQLEATHDWRHRIPAMW
;
A
#
# COMPACT_ATOMS: atom_id res chain seq x y z
N MET A 1 7.61 7.05 1.42
CA MET A 1 8.88 7.38 0.74
C MET A 1 8.58 8.34 -0.39
N CYS A 2 9.25 9.49 -0.47
CA CYS A 2 8.97 10.46 -1.54
C CYS A 2 9.66 10.05 -2.83
N ILE A 3 8.89 9.70 -3.86
CA ILE A 3 9.39 9.42 -5.22
C ILE A 3 10.23 10.60 -5.76
N ARG A 4 9.83 11.83 -5.45
CA ARG A 4 10.52 13.04 -5.89
C ARG A 4 11.99 13.09 -5.47
N ASP A 5 12.32 12.60 -4.29
CA ASP A 5 13.67 12.66 -3.73
C ASP A 5 14.54 11.48 -4.21
N ARG A 6 13.94 10.48 -4.86
CA ARG A 6 14.59 9.23 -5.28
C ARG A 6 14.30 8.87 -6.75
N GLN A 7 14.05 9.87 -7.56
CA GLN A 7 13.85 9.66 -8.99
C GLN A 7 15.18 9.29 -9.66
N GLY A 8 15.20 8.12 -10.26
CA GLY A 8 16.34 7.59 -11.01
C GLY A 8 17.28 6.72 -10.19
N PRO A 9 18.27 6.12 -10.85
CA PRO A 9 19.24 5.24 -10.20
C PRO A 9 20.27 6.07 -9.41
N PHE A 10 20.58 5.63 -8.20
CA PHE A 10 21.71 6.13 -7.42
C PHE A 10 22.87 5.14 -7.48
N PRO A 11 24.12 5.60 -7.56
CA PRO A 11 25.28 4.72 -7.46
C PRO A 11 25.26 3.91 -6.17
N GLY A 12 25.31 2.59 -6.30
CA GLY A 12 25.28 1.69 -5.15
C GLY A 12 23.92 1.11 -4.76
N ASP A 13 22.83 1.56 -5.39
CA ASP A 13 21.52 0.93 -5.19
C ASP A 13 21.49 -0.46 -5.82
N PRO A 14 21.16 -1.52 -5.05
CA PRO A 14 21.08 -2.88 -5.60
C PRO A 14 19.88 -3.09 -6.53
N VAL A 15 18.87 -2.22 -6.44
CA VAL A 15 17.70 -2.20 -7.30
C VAL A 15 17.59 -0.82 -7.92
N ALA A 16 17.86 -0.75 -9.23
CA ALA A 16 17.79 0.51 -9.95
C ALA A 16 16.33 0.93 -10.17
N ALA A 17 15.98 2.15 -9.74
CA ALA A 17 14.76 2.80 -10.19
C ALA A 17 14.93 3.21 -11.65
N LEU A 18 13.98 2.82 -12.52
CA LEU A 18 13.99 3.26 -13.90
C LEU A 18 13.56 4.74 -13.96
N PRO A 19 14.19 5.56 -14.80
CA PRO A 19 13.72 6.91 -15.04
C PRO A 19 12.38 6.87 -15.77
N PRO A 20 11.54 7.91 -15.64
CA PRO A 20 10.33 8.05 -16.43
C PRO A 20 10.66 7.94 -17.94
N VAL A 21 9.79 7.28 -18.69
CA VAL A 21 9.99 7.04 -20.14
C VAL A 21 9.76 8.34 -20.94
N HIS A 22 8.84 9.20 -20.47
CA HIS A 22 8.37 10.38 -21.18
C HIS A 22 8.60 11.68 -20.38
N GLY A 23 9.84 12.04 -20.12
CA GLY A 23 10.18 13.27 -19.43
C GLY A 23 10.32 13.14 -17.93
N THR A 24 9.60 13.96 -17.16
CA THR A 24 9.62 13.97 -15.70
C THR A 24 8.29 13.50 -15.12
N PHE A 25 8.22 13.19 -13.82
CA PHE A 25 6.96 12.92 -13.14
C PHE A 25 5.99 14.11 -13.17
N LEU A 26 6.51 15.34 -13.26
CA LEU A 26 5.68 16.53 -13.45
C LEU A 26 5.06 16.57 -14.87
N ASP A 27 5.80 16.11 -15.87
CA ASP A 27 5.27 15.97 -17.23
C ASP A 27 4.22 14.86 -17.29
N ALA A 28 4.41 13.77 -16.57
CA ALA A 28 3.40 12.72 -16.40
C ALA A 28 2.10 13.25 -15.78
N ALA A 29 2.20 14.09 -14.74
CA ALA A 29 1.03 14.72 -14.10
C ALA A 29 0.26 15.69 -15.04
N ARG A 30 0.88 16.14 -16.12
CA ARG A 30 0.28 17.05 -17.12
C ARG A 30 -0.17 16.34 -18.38
N ARG A 31 0.18 15.09 -18.53
CA ARG A 31 -0.09 14.29 -19.72
C ARG A 31 -1.42 13.57 -19.56
N ASP A 32 -2.20 13.50 -20.66
CA ASP A 32 -3.30 12.58 -20.76
C ASP A 32 -2.77 11.14 -20.90
N PRO A 33 -3.13 10.21 -19.99
CA PRO A 33 -2.69 8.82 -20.07
C PRO A 33 -3.36 8.06 -21.24
N GLY A 34 -4.32 8.66 -21.95
CA GLY A 34 -5.20 7.96 -22.88
C GLY A 34 -6.27 7.14 -22.13
N ARG A 35 -6.98 6.30 -22.87
CA ARG A 35 -7.98 5.41 -22.25
C ARG A 35 -7.30 4.25 -21.53
N CYS A 36 -7.36 4.27 -20.19
CA CYS A 36 -6.83 3.21 -19.34
C CYS A 36 -7.90 2.18 -19.00
N ARG A 37 -7.46 0.95 -18.73
CA ARG A 37 -8.26 -0.12 -18.16
C ARG A 37 -7.88 -0.31 -16.70
N VAL A 38 -8.78 0.11 -15.78
CA VAL A 38 -8.54 0.10 -14.34
C VAL A 38 -9.31 -1.06 -13.71
N GLY A 39 -8.57 -2.02 -13.16
CA GLY A 39 -9.15 -3.07 -12.34
C GLY A 39 -9.47 -2.56 -10.94
N TYR A 40 -10.47 -3.13 -10.25
CA TYR A 40 -10.71 -2.79 -8.86
C TYR A 40 -11.18 -3.99 -8.04
N PHE A 41 -10.94 -3.93 -6.75
CA PHE A 41 -11.56 -4.81 -5.77
C PHE A 41 -11.67 -4.09 -4.41
N THR A 42 -12.66 -4.49 -3.62
CA THR A 42 -12.90 -3.92 -2.27
C THR A 42 -12.71 -4.94 -1.17
N ARG A 43 -12.77 -6.24 -1.50
CA ARG A 43 -12.57 -7.31 -0.50
C ARG A 43 -11.12 -7.27 0.04
N PRO A 44 -10.91 -7.11 1.36
CA PRO A 44 -9.58 -7.12 1.96
C PRO A 44 -8.87 -8.46 1.70
N PRO A 45 -7.63 -8.45 1.15
CA PRO A 45 -6.95 -9.69 0.78
C PRO A 45 -6.27 -10.39 1.96
N LEU A 46 -5.85 -9.68 3.00
CA LEU A 46 -5.02 -10.21 4.08
C LEU A 46 -5.74 -10.37 5.42
N ALA A 47 -6.97 -9.89 5.54
CA ALA A 47 -7.76 -10.01 6.77
C ALA A 47 -9.26 -10.14 6.43
N HIS A 48 -9.98 -10.89 7.25
CA HIS A 48 -11.44 -10.96 7.17
C HIS A 48 -12.05 -9.83 7.99
N VAL A 49 -12.09 -8.64 7.40
CA VAL A 49 -12.62 -7.42 8.02
C VAL A 49 -13.55 -6.71 7.04
N GLU A 50 -14.61 -6.12 7.57
CA GLU A 50 -15.50 -5.26 6.80
C GLU A 50 -14.85 -3.88 6.63
N ILE A 51 -14.99 -3.30 5.44
CA ILE A 51 -14.52 -1.93 5.19
C ILE A 51 -15.53 -0.93 5.76
N HIS A 52 -15.02 0.19 6.28
CA HIS A 52 -15.87 1.26 6.78
C HIS A 52 -16.76 1.83 5.65
N PRO A 53 -18.03 2.21 5.93
CA PRO A 53 -18.93 2.76 4.91
C PRO A 53 -18.36 3.95 4.13
N ASP A 54 -17.63 4.87 4.79
CA ASP A 54 -16.99 6.00 4.12
C ASP A 54 -15.86 5.56 3.17
N VAL A 55 -15.18 4.45 3.46
CA VAL A 55 -14.19 3.84 2.55
C VAL A 55 -14.90 3.27 1.32
N ALA A 56 -16.04 2.60 1.52
CA ALA A 56 -16.86 2.11 0.41
C ALA A 56 -17.39 3.26 -0.46
N LEU A 57 -17.82 4.36 0.16
CA LEU A 57 -18.23 5.59 -0.55
C LEU A 57 -17.08 6.20 -1.35
N ALA A 58 -15.86 6.27 -0.77
CA ALA A 58 -14.68 6.76 -1.49
C ALA A 58 -14.38 5.90 -2.72
N MET A 59 -14.46 4.57 -2.60
CA MET A 59 -14.29 3.65 -3.73
C MET A 59 -15.35 3.90 -4.81
N THR A 60 -16.63 3.96 -4.44
CA THR A 60 -17.73 4.18 -5.38
C THR A 60 -17.58 5.52 -6.13
N ALA A 61 -17.28 6.60 -5.41
CA ALA A 61 -17.07 7.92 -6.01
C ALA A 61 -15.87 7.92 -6.97
N THR A 62 -14.79 7.22 -6.61
CA THR A 62 -13.59 7.15 -7.46
C THR A 62 -13.86 6.34 -8.73
N LEU A 63 -14.58 5.21 -8.63
CA LEU A 63 -14.95 4.40 -9.78
C LEU A 63 -15.79 5.21 -10.78
N ALA A 64 -16.81 5.93 -10.29
CA ALA A 64 -17.62 6.81 -11.12
C ALA A 64 -16.76 7.91 -11.79
N ALA A 65 -15.86 8.55 -11.04
CA ALA A 65 -14.98 9.59 -11.60
C ALA A 65 -14.04 9.03 -12.69
N ILE A 66 -13.52 7.82 -12.53
CA ILE A 66 -12.67 7.14 -13.53
C ILE A 66 -13.48 6.84 -14.80
N GLU A 67 -14.73 6.38 -14.67
CA GLU A 67 -15.64 6.15 -15.82
C GLU A 67 -16.01 7.46 -16.54
N ASP A 68 -16.33 8.51 -15.78
CA ASP A 68 -16.66 9.85 -16.33
C ASP A 68 -15.49 10.46 -17.09
N LEU A 69 -14.24 10.14 -16.69
CA LEU A 69 -13.01 10.51 -17.41
C LEU A 69 -12.78 9.67 -18.68
N GLY A 70 -13.65 8.69 -18.98
CA GLY A 70 -13.60 7.87 -20.19
C GLY A 70 -12.74 6.60 -20.09
N HIS A 71 -12.28 6.24 -18.93
CA HIS A 71 -11.54 5.00 -18.69
C HIS A 71 -12.50 3.80 -18.56
N GLU A 72 -11.95 2.59 -18.73
CA GLU A 72 -12.68 1.34 -18.52
C GLU A 72 -12.44 0.87 -17.07
N VAL A 73 -13.52 0.54 -16.36
CA VAL A 73 -13.48 -0.01 -15.00
C VAL A 73 -13.90 -1.47 -15.01
N VAL A 74 -13.14 -2.36 -14.38
CA VAL A 74 -13.39 -3.80 -14.36
C VAL A 74 -13.20 -4.35 -12.95
N GLU A 75 -14.21 -5.02 -12.41
CA GLU A 75 -14.04 -5.74 -11.14
C GLU A 75 -13.13 -6.96 -11.33
N VAL A 76 -12.18 -7.13 -10.42
CA VAL A 76 -11.23 -8.24 -10.44
C VAL A 76 -11.14 -8.91 -9.07
N SER A 77 -10.70 -10.16 -9.04
CA SER A 77 -10.37 -10.80 -7.78
C SER A 77 -9.09 -10.21 -7.18
N PRO A 78 -8.99 -10.07 -5.84
CA PRO A 78 -7.74 -9.70 -5.20
C PRO A 78 -6.59 -10.60 -5.68
N PRO A 79 -5.45 -10.04 -6.12
CA PRO A 79 -4.33 -10.83 -6.63
C PRO A 79 -3.51 -11.48 -5.51
N PHE A 80 -3.75 -11.10 -4.27
CA PHE A 80 -3.19 -11.66 -3.05
C PHE A 80 -4.29 -12.26 -2.18
N ASN A 81 -3.91 -13.10 -1.22
CA ASN A 81 -4.81 -13.65 -0.21
C ASN A 81 -4.07 -13.82 1.13
N ASP A 82 -4.77 -14.26 2.15
CA ASP A 82 -4.28 -14.41 3.52
C ASP A 82 -3.12 -15.42 3.68
N SER A 83 -2.93 -16.33 2.72
CA SER A 83 -1.76 -17.23 2.71
C SER A 83 -0.42 -16.48 2.61
N LEU A 84 -0.44 -15.22 2.20
CA LEU A 84 0.73 -14.33 2.20
C LEU A 84 1.19 -13.96 3.62
N LEU A 85 0.26 -13.91 4.58
CA LEU A 85 0.51 -13.34 5.91
C LEU A 85 1.59 -14.07 6.72
N PRO A 86 1.63 -15.42 6.80
CA PRO A 86 2.69 -16.10 7.54
C PRO A 86 4.09 -15.80 6.98
N MET A 87 4.24 -15.74 5.66
CA MET A 87 5.51 -15.44 4.98
C MET A 87 5.91 -13.98 5.19
N PHE A 88 4.94 -13.07 5.12
CA PHE A 88 5.15 -11.66 5.42
C PHE A 88 5.58 -11.46 6.86
N THR A 89 4.91 -12.11 7.83
CA THR A 89 5.24 -12.03 9.25
C THR A 89 6.64 -12.56 9.53
N ALA A 90 7.04 -13.68 8.91
CA ALA A 90 8.38 -14.22 9.06
C ALA A 90 9.46 -13.23 8.57
N LEU A 91 9.24 -12.63 7.39
CA LEU A 91 10.15 -11.59 6.89
C LEU A 91 10.15 -10.36 7.80
N TRP A 92 8.97 -9.86 8.18
CA TRP A 92 8.81 -8.66 9.00
C TRP A 92 9.47 -8.80 10.37
N SER A 93 9.26 -9.94 11.05
CA SER A 93 9.90 -10.27 12.33
C SER A 93 11.42 -10.37 12.21
N SER A 94 11.92 -10.96 11.11
CA SER A 94 13.36 -11.02 10.85
C SER A 94 13.96 -9.62 10.61
N LEU A 95 13.24 -8.74 9.91
CA LEU A 95 13.66 -7.36 9.68
C LEU A 95 13.75 -6.54 10.98
N ALA A 96 12.94 -6.84 11.99
CA ALA A 96 12.99 -6.21 13.29
C ALA A 96 14.34 -6.44 14.03
N LEU A 97 15.11 -7.46 13.63
CA LEU A 97 16.45 -7.77 14.17
C LEU A 97 17.59 -7.03 13.46
N LEU A 98 17.35 -6.38 12.32
CA LEU A 98 18.41 -5.74 11.53
C LEU A 98 19.05 -4.55 12.27
N THR A 99 18.28 -3.86 13.11
CA THR A 99 18.85 -2.84 14.00
C THR A 99 19.44 -3.54 15.22
N PRO A 100 20.78 -3.51 15.42
CA PRO A 100 21.38 -4.07 16.62
C PRO A 100 20.94 -3.25 17.84
N ILE A 101 20.51 -3.94 18.88
CA ILE A 101 20.12 -3.39 20.18
C ILE A 101 20.88 -4.17 21.23
N ASP A 102 21.51 -3.48 22.18
CA ASP A 102 22.21 -4.11 23.28
C ASP A 102 21.22 -4.82 24.21
N GLU A 103 21.61 -5.95 24.78
CA GLU A 103 20.74 -6.80 25.59
C GLU A 103 20.08 -6.04 26.74
N GLU A 104 20.81 -5.09 27.34
CA GLU A 104 20.31 -4.22 28.43
C GLU A 104 19.22 -3.23 27.98
N ASP A 105 19.17 -2.91 26.68
CA ASP A 105 18.21 -1.96 26.11
C ASP A 105 16.99 -2.65 25.44
N GLU A 106 17.03 -3.97 25.24
CA GLU A 106 15.90 -4.72 24.65
C GLU A 106 14.57 -4.48 25.39
N GLY A 107 14.61 -4.46 26.74
CA GLY A 107 13.45 -4.23 27.58
C GLY A 107 12.86 -2.81 27.49
N ARG A 108 13.55 -1.86 26.84
CA ARG A 108 13.10 -0.47 26.63
C ARG A 108 12.33 -0.29 25.32
N LEU A 109 12.35 -1.30 24.45
CA LEU A 109 11.61 -1.29 23.20
C LEU A 109 10.10 -1.37 23.47
N GLN A 110 9.29 -0.88 22.54
CA GLN A 110 7.85 -1.06 22.61
C GLN A 110 7.48 -2.55 22.60
N PRO A 111 6.44 -2.98 23.34
CA PRO A 111 6.05 -4.38 23.45
C PRO A 111 5.88 -5.09 22.10
N LEU A 112 5.23 -4.48 21.12
CA LEU A 112 5.12 -5.02 19.77
C LEU A 112 6.49 -5.24 19.12
N THR A 113 7.44 -4.33 19.30
CA THR A 113 8.79 -4.47 18.74
C THR A 113 9.53 -5.63 19.41
N GLN A 114 9.43 -5.77 20.74
CA GLN A 114 10.00 -6.90 21.48
C GLN A 114 9.42 -8.23 20.96
N TYR A 115 8.10 -8.30 20.84
CA TYR A 115 7.39 -9.46 20.30
C TYR A 115 7.88 -9.86 18.91
N LEU A 116 7.94 -8.91 17.98
CA LEU A 116 8.42 -9.18 16.61
C LEU A 116 9.88 -9.65 16.61
N ARG A 117 10.76 -9.05 17.43
CA ARG A 117 12.15 -9.48 17.55
C ARG A 117 12.28 -10.88 18.13
N GLU A 118 11.45 -11.25 19.12
CA GLU A 118 11.41 -12.61 19.66
C GLU A 118 10.97 -13.63 18.60
N GLN A 119 9.88 -13.32 17.86
CA GLN A 119 9.47 -14.15 16.72
C GLN A 119 10.59 -14.29 15.68
N GLY A 120 11.28 -13.19 15.36
CA GLY A 120 12.39 -13.19 14.42
C GLY A 120 13.57 -14.08 14.84
N ARG A 121 13.90 -14.11 16.14
CA ARG A 121 14.96 -14.99 16.68
C ARG A 121 14.61 -16.48 16.55
N ALA A 122 13.33 -16.83 16.56
CA ALA A 122 12.87 -18.20 16.41
C ALA A 122 12.90 -18.71 14.95
N ILE A 123 13.02 -17.81 13.96
CA ILE A 123 13.00 -18.16 12.55
C ILE A 123 14.37 -18.64 12.09
N SER A 124 14.43 -19.86 11.56
CA SER A 124 15.66 -20.40 10.98
C SER A 124 15.99 -19.75 9.62
N GLY A 125 17.26 -19.78 9.22
CA GLY A 125 17.68 -19.30 7.90
C GLY A 125 16.95 -19.99 6.74
N ASN A 126 16.59 -21.29 6.88
CA ASN A 126 15.84 -22.02 5.87
C ASN A 126 14.38 -21.55 5.77
N GLU A 127 13.74 -21.29 6.90
CA GLU A 127 12.38 -20.76 6.94
C GLU A 127 12.32 -19.35 6.33
N LEU A 128 13.29 -18.48 6.66
CA LEU A 128 13.38 -17.15 6.06
C LEU A 128 13.60 -17.22 4.54
N ALA A 129 14.52 -18.08 4.08
CA ALA A 129 14.78 -18.26 2.65
C ALA A 129 13.53 -18.78 1.90
N THR A 130 12.79 -19.69 2.52
CA THR A 130 11.52 -20.20 2.00
C THR A 130 10.48 -19.08 1.93
N ALA A 131 10.29 -18.32 3.01
CA ALA A 131 9.35 -17.21 3.05
C ALA A 131 9.65 -16.17 1.94
N VAL A 132 10.90 -15.73 1.81
CA VAL A 132 11.31 -14.78 0.75
C VAL A 132 11.06 -15.33 -0.65
N SER A 133 11.35 -16.62 -0.88
CA SER A 133 11.11 -17.26 -2.17
C SER A 133 9.61 -17.33 -2.52
N MET A 134 8.78 -17.69 -1.55
CA MET A 134 7.33 -17.75 -1.72
C MET A 134 6.71 -16.36 -1.92
N LEU A 135 7.19 -15.33 -1.21
CA LEU A 135 6.77 -13.95 -1.43
C LEU A 135 7.05 -13.49 -2.86
N ARG A 136 8.21 -13.85 -3.43
CA ARG A 136 8.55 -13.55 -4.84
C ARG A 136 7.64 -14.30 -5.83
N ILE A 137 7.33 -15.58 -5.56
CA ILE A 137 6.41 -16.37 -6.39
C ILE A 137 5.01 -15.76 -6.37
N ASN A 138 4.49 -15.41 -5.19
CA ASN A 138 3.18 -14.77 -5.05
C ASN A 138 3.15 -13.39 -5.74
N SER A 139 4.20 -12.57 -5.60
CA SER A 139 4.31 -11.29 -6.30
C SER A 139 4.25 -11.45 -7.82
N ARG A 140 5.00 -12.42 -8.35
CA ARG A 140 4.98 -12.72 -9.79
C ARG A 140 3.58 -13.16 -10.24
N ALA A 141 2.91 -14.02 -9.49
CA ALA A 141 1.55 -14.48 -9.80
C ALA A 141 0.57 -13.31 -9.80
N ALA A 142 0.63 -12.43 -8.79
CA ALA A 142 -0.21 -11.24 -8.68
C ALA A 142 0.00 -10.28 -9.85
N MET A 143 1.24 -9.96 -10.18
CA MET A 143 1.56 -9.09 -11.33
C MET A 143 1.11 -9.71 -12.65
N THR A 144 1.23 -11.03 -12.80
CA THR A 144 0.76 -11.72 -14.02
C THR A 144 -0.76 -11.67 -14.13
N ALA A 145 -1.48 -11.87 -13.03
CA ALA A 145 -2.94 -11.82 -13.00
C ALA A 145 -3.49 -10.45 -13.38
N THR A 146 -2.78 -9.38 -13.07
CA THR A 146 -3.18 -7.99 -13.34
C THR A 146 -2.46 -7.35 -14.53
N ALA A 147 -1.63 -8.10 -15.28
CA ALA A 147 -0.81 -7.57 -16.38
C ALA A 147 -1.62 -6.96 -17.54
N HIS A 148 -2.89 -7.32 -17.68
CA HIS A 148 -3.82 -6.81 -18.70
C HIS A 148 -4.49 -5.49 -18.30
N LEU A 149 -4.22 -4.98 -17.10
CA LEU A 149 -4.74 -3.72 -16.55
C LEU A 149 -3.64 -2.65 -16.59
N ASP A 150 -4.02 -1.39 -16.75
CA ASP A 150 -3.11 -0.26 -16.65
C ASP A 150 -2.88 0.17 -15.20
N ALA A 151 -3.92 0.03 -14.36
CA ALA A 151 -3.84 0.24 -12.93
C ALA A 151 -4.83 -0.66 -12.17
N VAL A 152 -4.63 -0.80 -10.86
CA VAL A 152 -5.60 -1.44 -9.95
C VAL A 152 -5.97 -0.43 -8.87
N LEU A 153 -7.27 -0.19 -8.69
CA LEU A 153 -7.82 0.67 -7.64
C LEU A 153 -8.27 -0.18 -6.44
N VAL A 154 -7.81 0.18 -5.25
CA VAL A 154 -8.18 -0.48 -3.99
C VAL A 154 -8.36 0.55 -2.88
N PRO A 155 -9.07 0.23 -1.79
CA PRO A 155 -8.97 1.03 -0.57
C PRO A 155 -7.52 1.10 -0.09
N THR A 156 -7.11 2.24 0.46
CA THR A 156 -5.79 2.33 1.11
C THR A 156 -5.82 1.60 2.46
N LEU A 157 -6.86 1.88 3.24
CA LEU A 157 -7.12 1.30 4.56
C LEU A 157 -8.53 0.71 4.59
N ALA A 158 -8.77 -0.24 5.48
CA ALA A 158 -10.11 -0.79 5.67
C ALA A 158 -10.99 0.14 6.54
N GLN A 159 -10.39 1.00 7.35
CA GLN A 159 -11.04 1.84 8.35
C GLN A 159 -10.68 3.32 8.19
N LEU A 160 -11.37 4.18 8.93
CA LEU A 160 -11.03 5.61 9.02
C LEU A 160 -9.69 5.81 9.76
N PRO A 161 -9.08 7.02 9.65
CA PRO A 161 -7.88 7.34 10.42
C PRO A 161 -8.06 7.04 11.91
N ALA A 162 -7.18 6.20 12.46
CA ALA A 162 -7.23 5.78 13.85
C ALA A 162 -6.76 6.91 14.78
N LEU A 163 -7.33 6.97 15.98
CA LEU A 163 -6.80 7.81 17.04
C LEU A 163 -5.40 7.32 17.47
N VAL A 164 -4.57 8.24 17.95
CA VAL A 164 -3.24 7.88 18.48
C VAL A 164 -3.39 6.86 19.61
N GLY A 165 -2.74 5.71 19.46
CA GLY A 165 -2.80 4.60 20.41
C GLY A 165 -3.99 3.64 20.24
N GLN A 166 -4.95 3.92 19.36
CA GLN A 166 -6.16 3.09 19.21
C GLN A 166 -5.88 1.65 18.81
N LEU A 167 -4.85 1.41 18.00
CA LEU A 167 -4.47 0.07 17.54
C LEU A 167 -3.47 -0.62 18.48
N ARG A 168 -2.97 0.11 19.48
CA ARG A 168 -1.90 -0.38 20.36
C ARG A 168 -2.50 -1.22 21.50
N ASP A 169 -1.91 -2.40 21.69
CA ASP A 169 -2.16 -3.25 22.84
C ASP A 169 -0.83 -3.73 23.44
N ASP A 170 -0.38 -3.06 24.50
CA ASP A 170 0.89 -3.37 25.15
C ASP A 170 0.85 -4.67 25.97
N ASP A 171 -0.36 -5.11 26.37
CA ASP A 171 -0.57 -6.34 27.14
C ASP A 171 -0.69 -7.56 26.23
N ASP A 172 -1.13 -7.37 24.96
CA ASP A 172 -1.18 -8.42 23.93
C ASP A 172 -0.59 -7.93 22.59
N PRO A 173 0.75 -7.97 22.43
CA PRO A 173 1.42 -7.55 21.20
C PRO A 173 1.01 -8.36 19.95
N ALA A 174 0.52 -9.58 20.11
CA ALA A 174 0.01 -10.37 19.00
C ALA A 174 -1.34 -9.82 18.50
N ALA A 175 -2.22 -9.43 19.41
CA ALA A 175 -3.48 -8.74 19.09
C ALA A 175 -3.22 -7.36 18.49
N ASP A 176 -2.24 -6.60 19.00
CA ASP A 176 -1.78 -5.33 18.40
C ASP A 176 -1.39 -5.53 16.93
N PHE A 177 -0.53 -6.49 16.64
CA PHE A 177 -0.11 -6.79 15.26
C PHE A 177 -1.29 -7.20 14.38
N ALA A 178 -2.19 -8.04 14.88
CA ALA A 178 -3.39 -8.45 14.16
C ALA A 178 -4.33 -7.26 13.86
N ALA A 179 -4.49 -6.33 14.81
CA ALA A 179 -5.27 -5.11 14.61
C ALA A 179 -4.68 -4.20 13.52
N GLN A 180 -3.35 -4.07 13.46
CA GLN A 180 -2.66 -3.32 12.40
C GLN A 180 -2.83 -3.98 11.03
N VAL A 181 -2.77 -5.31 10.94
CA VAL A 181 -3.04 -6.05 9.70
C VAL A 181 -4.50 -5.83 9.25
N ALA A 182 -5.45 -5.91 10.17
CA ALA A 182 -6.86 -5.67 9.88
C ALA A 182 -7.14 -4.22 9.46
N TYR A 183 -6.40 -3.25 10.01
CA TYR A 183 -6.50 -1.84 9.66
C TYR A 183 -5.97 -1.55 8.26
N SER A 184 -4.84 -2.17 7.85
CA SER A 184 -4.18 -1.92 6.57
C SER A 184 -3.99 -3.19 5.72
N PRO A 185 -5.08 -3.90 5.34
CA PRO A 185 -5.00 -5.22 4.74
C PRO A 185 -4.64 -5.21 3.24
N TYR A 186 -4.55 -4.04 2.60
CA TYR A 186 -4.30 -3.91 1.16
C TYR A 186 -2.83 -3.66 0.80
N CYS A 187 -2.05 -3.06 1.72
CA CYS A 187 -0.74 -2.48 1.37
C CYS A 187 0.40 -3.51 1.29
N ALA A 188 0.39 -4.54 2.17
CA ALA A 188 1.52 -5.45 2.30
C ALA A 188 1.86 -6.21 1.01
N GLY A 189 0.85 -6.65 0.24
CA GLY A 189 1.07 -7.33 -1.03
C GLY A 189 1.83 -6.45 -2.04
N TYR A 190 1.49 -5.18 -2.11
CA TYR A 190 2.14 -4.23 -3.01
C TYR A 190 3.52 -3.80 -2.50
N ASN A 191 3.73 -3.71 -1.20
CA ASN A 191 5.06 -3.51 -0.62
C ASN A 191 6.02 -4.66 -0.97
N ILE A 192 5.51 -5.89 -1.01
CA ILE A 192 6.30 -7.07 -1.38
C ILE A 192 6.57 -7.13 -2.88
N SER A 193 5.55 -6.83 -3.71
CA SER A 193 5.72 -6.85 -5.17
C SER A 193 6.61 -5.72 -5.68
N GLY A 194 6.68 -4.59 -4.94
CA GLY A 194 7.41 -3.40 -5.35
C GLY A 194 6.72 -2.59 -6.44
N GLN A 195 5.45 -2.87 -6.74
CA GLN A 195 4.67 -2.08 -7.70
C GLN A 195 4.51 -0.64 -7.21
N PRO A 196 4.55 0.35 -8.11
CA PRO A 196 4.29 1.73 -7.75
C PRO A 196 2.84 1.89 -7.30
N ALA A 197 2.62 2.69 -6.27
CA ALA A 197 1.29 2.98 -5.75
C ALA A 197 1.19 4.45 -5.33
N ILE A 198 0.03 5.06 -5.59
CA ILE A 198 -0.31 6.42 -5.19
C ILE A 198 -1.63 6.44 -4.44
N ASN A 199 -1.67 7.13 -3.30
CA ASN A 199 -2.90 7.33 -2.55
C ASN A 199 -3.48 8.71 -2.86
N VAL A 200 -4.79 8.78 -3.14
CA VAL A 200 -5.53 10.02 -3.41
C VAL A 200 -6.74 10.14 -2.48
N PRO A 201 -7.00 11.32 -1.90
CA PRO A 201 -8.13 11.55 -1.00
C PRO A 201 -9.39 11.79 -1.83
N MET A 202 -10.29 10.80 -1.87
CA MET A 202 -11.49 10.86 -2.73
C MET A 202 -12.78 11.07 -1.95
N ASN A 203 -12.73 11.02 -0.62
CA ASN A 203 -13.85 11.31 0.25
C ASN A 203 -13.38 11.96 1.55
N TRP A 204 -14.31 12.54 2.30
CA TRP A 204 -14.11 13.06 3.65
C TRP A 204 -15.20 12.54 4.56
N ASN A 205 -14.82 12.07 5.75
CA ASN A 205 -15.79 11.66 6.75
C ASN A 205 -16.51 12.86 7.39
N SER A 206 -17.44 12.59 8.29
CA SER A 206 -18.21 13.62 9.02
C SER A 206 -17.33 14.57 9.86
N ASP A 207 -16.14 14.11 10.27
CA ASP A 207 -15.17 14.89 11.05
C ASP A 207 -14.22 15.71 10.16
N GLY A 208 -14.41 15.66 8.86
CA GLY A 208 -13.55 16.35 7.88
C GLY A 208 -12.20 15.69 7.65
N LEU A 209 -12.02 14.41 8.06
CA LEU A 209 -10.80 13.66 7.77
C LEU A 209 -10.86 13.04 6.36
N PRO A 210 -9.75 13.09 5.61
CA PRO A 210 -9.69 12.52 4.27
C PRO A 210 -9.74 10.99 4.31
N VAL A 211 -10.49 10.41 3.38
CA VAL A 211 -10.54 8.97 3.12
C VAL A 211 -9.87 8.70 1.78
N GLY A 212 -8.77 7.95 1.83
CA GLY A 212 -7.95 7.68 0.66
C GLY A 212 -8.31 6.39 -0.06
N VAL A 213 -8.09 6.42 -1.37
CA VAL A 213 -8.04 5.24 -2.22
C VAL A 213 -6.66 5.12 -2.86
N GLN A 214 -6.24 3.92 -3.19
CA GLN A 214 -4.92 3.65 -3.73
C GLN A 214 -5.01 3.15 -5.17
N LEU A 215 -4.31 3.84 -6.08
CA LEU A 215 -4.03 3.37 -7.43
C LEU A 215 -2.67 2.67 -7.42
N VAL A 216 -2.64 1.44 -7.92
CA VAL A 216 -1.43 0.62 -8.07
C VAL A 216 -1.14 0.44 -9.55
N GLY A 217 0.05 0.80 -9.98
CA GLY A 217 0.49 0.68 -11.37
C GLY A 217 1.16 -0.66 -11.69
N ARG A 218 1.48 -0.84 -12.96
CA ARG A 218 2.42 -1.88 -13.39
C ARG A 218 3.80 -1.61 -12.81
N MET A 219 4.61 -2.62 -12.74
CA MET A 219 6.01 -2.45 -12.32
C MET A 219 6.71 -1.41 -13.21
N HIS A 220 7.35 -0.41 -12.59
CA HIS A 220 8.04 0.71 -13.25
C HIS A 220 7.16 1.64 -14.09
N ASP A 221 5.84 1.63 -13.88
CA ASP A 221 4.91 2.52 -14.57
C ASP A 221 4.27 3.53 -13.60
N GLU A 222 5.11 4.30 -12.93
CA GLU A 222 4.70 5.42 -12.08
C GLU A 222 3.96 6.50 -12.88
N GLU A 223 4.33 6.68 -14.14
CA GLU A 223 3.78 7.73 -15.00
C GLU A 223 2.26 7.57 -15.20
N THR A 224 1.78 6.37 -15.43
CA THR A 224 0.34 6.09 -15.63
C THR A 224 -0.47 6.43 -14.39
N ILE A 225 -0.04 5.98 -13.21
CA ILE A 225 -0.79 6.26 -11.97
C ILE A 225 -0.69 7.74 -11.55
N ILE A 226 0.41 8.42 -11.85
CA ILE A 226 0.54 9.87 -11.64
C ILE A 226 -0.42 10.63 -12.55
N SER A 227 -0.51 10.26 -13.82
CA SER A 227 -1.45 10.86 -14.78
C SER A 227 -2.90 10.66 -14.36
N LEU A 228 -3.28 9.44 -13.95
CA LEU A 228 -4.63 9.13 -13.44
C LEU A 228 -4.95 9.91 -12.16
N ALA A 229 -3.99 9.99 -11.22
CA ALA A 229 -4.16 10.76 -9.99
C ALA A 229 -4.33 12.26 -10.28
N ALA A 230 -3.61 12.81 -11.25
CA ALA A 230 -3.74 14.21 -11.66
C ALA A 230 -5.10 14.50 -12.31
N GLN A 231 -5.67 13.57 -13.09
CA GLN A 231 -7.03 13.71 -13.62
C GLN A 231 -8.08 13.68 -12.50
N LEU A 232 -7.96 12.77 -11.52
CA LEU A 232 -8.83 12.72 -10.35
C LEU A 232 -8.72 14.01 -9.51
N GLU A 233 -7.50 14.53 -9.30
CA GLU A 233 -7.28 15.81 -8.62
C GLU A 233 -7.99 16.97 -9.33
N ALA A 234 -7.94 17.01 -10.65
CA ALA A 234 -8.61 18.05 -11.44
C ALA A 234 -10.14 18.02 -11.29
N THR A 235 -10.74 16.85 -11.04
CA THR A 235 -12.20 16.70 -10.87
C THR A 235 -12.66 16.91 -9.43
N HIS A 236 -11.81 16.72 -8.43
CA HIS A 236 -12.20 16.73 -7.01
C HIS A 236 -11.57 17.85 -6.19
N ASP A 237 -10.65 18.64 -6.73
CA ASP A 237 -10.02 19.86 -6.17
C ASP A 237 -9.75 19.82 -4.65
N TRP A 238 -9.06 18.78 -4.18
CA TRP A 238 -8.71 18.64 -2.75
C TRP A 238 -7.55 19.52 -2.29
N ARG A 239 -6.83 20.18 -3.23
CA ARG A 239 -5.65 21.03 -2.94
C ARG A 239 -5.92 22.15 -1.95
N HIS A 240 -7.15 22.65 -1.90
CA HIS A 240 -7.56 23.74 -1.02
C HIS A 240 -8.11 23.26 0.33
N ARG A 241 -8.21 21.94 0.54
CA ARG A 241 -8.66 21.37 1.81
C ARG A 241 -7.50 21.26 2.79
N ILE A 242 -7.22 22.36 3.48
CA ILE A 242 -6.12 22.47 4.44
C ILE A 242 -6.71 22.39 5.85
N PRO A 243 -6.10 21.64 6.79
CA PRO A 243 -6.53 21.66 8.20
C PRO A 243 -6.51 23.05 8.78
N ALA A 244 -7.52 23.37 9.61
CA ALA A 244 -7.67 24.72 10.19
C ALA A 244 -6.50 25.17 11.08
N MET A 245 -5.63 24.24 11.47
CA MET A 245 -4.44 24.49 12.30
C MET A 245 -3.16 24.82 11.49
N TRP A 246 -3.27 24.96 10.18
CA TRP A 246 -2.13 25.26 9.27
C TRP A 246 -2.24 26.68 8.74
#